data_121a8fe9aab981c929028fea98205f18
#
_entry.id   121a8fe9aab981c929028fea98205f18
#
_cell.length_a   1.000
_cell.length_b   1.000
_cell.length_c   1.000
_cell.angle_alpha   90.00
_cell.angle_beta   90.00
_cell.angle_gamma   90.00
#
_symmetry.space_group_name_H-M   'P 1'
#
loop_
_entity.id
_entity.type
_entity.pdbx_description
1 polymer ?
#
loop_
_entity_poly.entity_id
_entity_poly.type
_entity_poly.pdbx_seq_one_letter_code
_entity_poly.pdbx_strand_id
1 'polypeptide(L)'
;DAQESRGLGDVYKRQPVFHLCFPVRYEDESVLQSAAEDIKACIKFIEDKTGAKWNWDAYFTAMKRFNKETSYELEKWEINKTKYPQLLGPCYELFRKWNYEMDGGIDPRVIKTCEKVSKLIREGYENRDEAWPGKMKYRAIVWSCPAHYYANFSNWAANCWGIDVLVEMESLNFTKPLETEDKEEALRDLARLYERMVMRRHTNGGYHNVVTELWRQCEAWDAKLILMYQNVACKNMATVQGLLDDQGRERGYDLIWVEHDLMDPRTVSRSSMRAKVTEYMRTVMHAEPLDPTLVDFEDEICL
;
A
#
# COMPACT_ATOMS: atom_id res chain seq x y z
N ASP A 1 33.08 -9.53 -8.87
CA ASP A 1 31.76 -8.91 -9.03
C ASP A 1 31.43 -8.61 -10.50
N ALA A 2 32.31 -7.89 -11.23
CA ALA A 2 32.09 -7.64 -12.67
C ALA A 2 32.23 -8.88 -13.55
N GLN A 3 32.80 -9.95 -13.05
CA GLN A 3 33.07 -11.16 -13.81
C GLN A 3 31.92 -12.17 -13.75
N GLU A 4 31.20 -12.22 -12.65
CA GLU A 4 30.01 -13.07 -12.49
C GLU A 4 28.79 -12.51 -13.24
N SER A 5 28.71 -11.20 -13.42
CA SER A 5 27.64 -10.56 -14.19
C SER A 5 27.81 -10.65 -15.71
N ARG A 6 28.92 -11.19 -16.22
CA ARG A 6 29.20 -11.18 -17.68
C ARG A 6 28.14 -11.90 -18.51
N GLY A 7 27.58 -13.00 -18.04
CA GLY A 7 26.52 -13.70 -18.74
C GLY A 7 25.20 -12.95 -18.77
N LEU A 8 24.75 -12.49 -17.60
CA LEU A 8 23.53 -11.70 -17.45
C LEU A 8 23.69 -10.27 -18.01
N GLY A 9 24.85 -9.64 -17.78
CA GLY A 9 25.15 -8.31 -18.32
C GLY A 9 25.12 -8.25 -19.84
N ASP A 10 25.51 -9.30 -20.53
CA ASP A 10 25.42 -9.39 -22.00
C ASP A 10 23.99 -9.55 -22.49
N VAL A 11 23.15 -10.29 -21.76
CA VAL A 11 21.73 -10.40 -22.05
C VAL A 11 21.03 -9.05 -21.86
N TYR A 12 21.26 -8.37 -20.74
CA TYR A 12 20.69 -7.05 -20.47
C TYR A 12 21.14 -5.97 -21.44
N LYS A 13 22.40 -5.99 -21.88
CA LYS A 13 22.93 -5.05 -22.88
C LYS A 13 22.34 -5.23 -24.27
N ARG A 14 21.75 -6.39 -24.57
CA ARG A 14 21.12 -6.70 -25.86
C ARG A 14 19.62 -6.52 -25.86
N GLN A 15 19.01 -6.37 -24.66
CA GLN A 15 17.57 -6.12 -24.57
C GLN A 15 17.27 -4.67 -24.94
N PRO A 16 16.23 -4.44 -25.75
CA PRO A 16 15.74 -3.10 -25.97
C PRO A 16 15.19 -2.52 -24.66
N VAL A 17 15.61 -1.33 -24.31
CA VAL A 17 15.20 -0.62 -23.09
C VAL A 17 14.57 0.71 -23.45
N PHE A 18 13.43 1.00 -22.87
CA PHE A 18 12.78 2.32 -22.92
C PHE A 18 12.78 2.94 -21.52
N HIS A 19 13.21 4.17 -21.42
CA HIS A 19 13.17 4.92 -20.16
C HIS A 19 11.89 5.75 -20.11
N LEU A 20 10.93 5.31 -19.30
CA LEU A 20 9.74 6.08 -19.02
C LEU A 20 10.04 7.07 -17.88
N CYS A 21 10.06 8.35 -18.19
CA CYS A 21 10.42 9.40 -17.26
C CYS A 21 9.20 10.24 -16.88
N PHE A 22 8.90 10.27 -15.57
CA PHE A 22 7.93 11.20 -15.03
C PHE A 22 8.68 12.37 -14.38
N PRO A 23 8.34 13.63 -14.72
CA PRO A 23 8.97 14.80 -14.12
C PRO A 23 8.80 14.83 -12.59
N VAL A 24 9.71 15.49 -11.89
CA VAL A 24 9.70 15.59 -10.42
C VAL A 24 8.49 16.39 -9.89
N ARG A 25 8.08 17.42 -10.62
CA ARG A 25 6.85 18.15 -10.31
C ARG A 25 5.63 17.31 -10.66
N TYR A 26 4.66 17.28 -9.80
CA TYR A 26 3.37 16.63 -10.03
C TYR A 26 2.21 17.61 -9.82
N GLU A 27 1.03 17.26 -10.30
CA GLU A 27 -0.18 18.10 -10.28
C GLU A 27 -0.09 19.37 -11.16
N ASP A 28 0.86 19.40 -12.11
CA ASP A 28 0.97 20.45 -13.11
C ASP A 28 0.55 19.89 -14.48
N GLU A 29 -0.33 20.55 -15.19
CA GLU A 29 -0.86 20.07 -16.47
C GLU A 29 0.23 19.89 -17.54
N SER A 30 1.29 20.70 -17.50
CA SER A 30 2.43 20.54 -18.42
C SER A 30 3.22 19.25 -18.14
N VAL A 31 3.30 18.87 -16.88
CA VAL A 31 3.93 17.59 -16.42
C VAL A 31 3.10 16.41 -16.86
N LEU A 32 1.78 16.46 -16.68
CA LEU A 32 0.88 15.40 -17.14
C LEU A 32 0.91 15.23 -18.64
N GLN A 33 1.00 16.32 -19.41
CA GLN A 33 1.12 16.25 -20.86
C GLN A 33 2.44 15.59 -21.27
N SER A 34 3.55 15.98 -20.67
CA SER A 34 4.87 15.38 -20.94
C SER A 34 4.90 13.89 -20.58
N ALA A 35 4.33 13.52 -19.44
CA ALA A 35 4.23 12.12 -19.03
C ALA A 35 3.32 11.28 -19.95
N ALA A 36 2.23 11.87 -20.45
CA ALA A 36 1.34 11.22 -21.42
C ALA A 36 2.06 10.98 -22.76
N GLU A 37 2.86 11.94 -23.21
CA GLU A 37 3.69 11.79 -24.41
C GLU A 37 4.75 10.70 -24.26
N ASP A 38 5.37 10.58 -23.10
CA ASP A 38 6.31 9.50 -22.78
C ASP A 38 5.61 8.13 -22.78
N ILE A 39 4.41 8.02 -22.23
CA ILE A 39 3.60 6.79 -22.27
C ILE A 39 3.28 6.43 -23.71
N LYS A 40 2.88 7.40 -24.53
CA LYS A 40 2.62 7.21 -25.96
C LYS A 40 3.86 6.72 -26.73
N ALA A 41 5.01 7.31 -26.44
CA ALA A 41 6.28 6.88 -27.00
C ALA A 41 6.68 5.47 -26.54
N CYS A 42 6.40 5.11 -25.29
CA CYS A 42 6.60 3.78 -24.76
C CYS A 42 5.72 2.73 -25.48
N ILE A 43 4.46 3.04 -25.69
CA ILE A 43 3.54 2.17 -26.46
C ILE A 43 4.11 1.93 -27.86
N LYS A 44 4.52 3.00 -28.56
CA LYS A 44 5.12 2.88 -29.88
C LYS A 44 6.43 2.06 -29.86
N PHE A 45 7.28 2.26 -28.88
CA PHE A 45 8.49 1.47 -28.71
C PHE A 45 8.19 -0.03 -28.55
N ILE A 46 7.18 -0.40 -27.77
CA ILE A 46 6.74 -1.77 -27.58
C ILE A 46 6.23 -2.35 -28.91
N GLU A 47 5.38 -1.61 -29.63
CA GLU A 47 4.91 -2.01 -30.95
C GLU A 47 6.04 -2.27 -31.95
N ASP A 48 7.02 -1.35 -32.01
CA ASP A 48 8.16 -1.44 -32.92
C ASP A 48 9.09 -2.61 -32.58
N LYS A 49 9.20 -2.99 -31.29
CA LYS A 49 10.10 -4.09 -30.84
C LYS A 49 9.45 -5.44 -30.84
N THR A 50 8.15 -5.52 -30.65
CA THR A 50 7.44 -6.81 -30.52
C THR A 50 6.62 -7.19 -31.76
N GLY A 51 6.31 -6.21 -32.60
CA GLY A 51 5.36 -6.38 -33.71
C GLY A 51 3.89 -6.41 -33.27
N ALA A 52 3.61 -6.41 -31.97
CA ALA A 52 2.25 -6.30 -31.45
C ALA A 52 1.66 -4.93 -31.76
N LYS A 53 0.33 -4.84 -31.71
CA LYS A 53 -0.38 -3.56 -31.85
C LYS A 53 -1.16 -3.25 -30.57
N TRP A 54 -1.07 -2.01 -30.13
CA TRP A 54 -1.83 -1.55 -28.98
C TRP A 54 -3.33 -1.63 -29.27
N ASN A 55 -4.06 -2.27 -28.37
CA ASN A 55 -5.50 -2.48 -28.50
C ASN A 55 -6.26 -1.55 -27.54
N TRP A 56 -6.78 -0.46 -28.10
CA TRP A 56 -7.53 0.53 -27.32
C TRP A 56 -8.83 -0.01 -26.73
N ASP A 57 -9.53 -0.89 -27.44
CA ASP A 57 -10.78 -1.46 -26.93
C ASP A 57 -10.52 -2.37 -25.73
N ALA A 58 -9.43 -3.15 -25.77
CA ALA A 58 -8.99 -3.94 -24.64
C ALA A 58 -8.56 -3.04 -23.46
N TYR A 59 -7.84 -1.95 -23.74
CA TYR A 59 -7.44 -0.96 -22.75
C TYR A 59 -8.67 -0.36 -22.03
N PHE A 60 -9.63 0.18 -22.76
CA PHE A 60 -10.83 0.77 -22.18
C PHE A 60 -11.68 -0.25 -21.43
N THR A 61 -11.75 -1.49 -21.93
CA THR A 61 -12.41 -2.58 -21.21
C THR A 61 -11.75 -2.88 -19.87
N ALA A 62 -10.41 -2.95 -19.83
CA ALA A 62 -9.64 -3.15 -18.62
C ALA A 62 -9.82 -1.98 -17.64
N MET A 63 -9.80 -0.74 -18.15
CA MET A 63 -9.99 0.45 -17.29
C MET A 63 -11.39 0.52 -16.68
N LYS A 64 -12.42 0.16 -17.39
CA LYS A 64 -13.78 0.08 -16.83
C LYS A 64 -13.87 -0.92 -15.68
N ARG A 65 -13.21 -2.08 -15.80
CA ARG A 65 -13.12 -3.07 -14.71
C ARG A 65 -12.30 -2.55 -13.54
N PHE A 66 -11.14 -1.98 -13.81
CA PHE A 66 -10.29 -1.34 -12.82
C PHE A 66 -11.05 -0.27 -12.02
N ASN A 67 -11.78 0.60 -12.69
CA ASN A 67 -12.61 1.62 -12.05
C ASN A 67 -13.67 1.01 -11.14
N LYS A 68 -14.28 -0.09 -11.57
CA LYS A 68 -15.28 -0.81 -10.78
C LYS A 68 -14.66 -1.39 -9.50
N GLU A 69 -13.50 -2.03 -9.61
CA GLU A 69 -12.78 -2.59 -8.48
C GLU A 69 -12.31 -1.49 -7.51
N THR A 70 -11.78 -0.38 -8.06
CA THR A 70 -11.39 0.79 -7.27
C THR A 70 -12.58 1.37 -6.49
N SER A 71 -13.80 1.36 -7.06
CA SER A 71 -14.98 1.86 -6.35
C SER A 71 -15.29 1.07 -5.08
N TYR A 72 -15.00 -0.22 -5.04
CA TYR A 72 -15.18 -1.05 -3.85
C TYR A 72 -14.16 -0.72 -2.76
N GLU A 73 -12.92 -0.45 -3.15
CA GLU A 73 -11.89 -0.02 -2.19
C GLU A 73 -12.23 1.34 -1.57
N LEU A 74 -12.66 2.29 -2.40
CA LEU A 74 -13.05 3.62 -1.91
C LEU A 74 -14.26 3.54 -0.97
N GLU A 75 -15.25 2.71 -1.27
CA GLU A 75 -16.40 2.48 -0.39
C GLU A 75 -15.95 1.88 0.96
N LYS A 76 -15.09 0.85 0.92
CA LYS A 76 -14.51 0.26 2.13
C LYS A 76 -13.76 1.31 2.96
N TRP A 77 -13.04 2.21 2.35
CA TRP A 77 -12.34 3.28 3.07
C TRP A 77 -13.31 4.17 3.83
N GLU A 78 -14.38 4.62 3.18
CA GLU A 78 -15.38 5.44 3.86
C GLU A 78 -16.03 4.70 5.04
N ILE A 79 -16.29 3.42 4.90
CA ILE A 79 -16.79 2.57 5.99
C ILE A 79 -15.75 2.46 7.11
N ASN A 80 -14.49 2.20 6.78
CA ASN A 80 -13.44 1.99 7.78
C ASN A 80 -13.02 3.28 8.53
N LYS A 81 -13.34 4.44 8.01
CA LYS A 81 -13.22 5.71 8.74
C LYS A 81 -14.26 5.88 9.84
N THR A 82 -15.33 5.10 9.81
CA THR A 82 -16.43 5.16 10.78
C THR A 82 -16.11 4.39 12.07
N LYS A 83 -17.10 4.31 12.98
CA LYS A 83 -17.01 3.52 14.21
C LYS A 83 -17.16 2.01 13.98
N TYR A 84 -17.61 1.61 12.80
CA TYR A 84 -17.87 0.21 12.44
C TYR A 84 -17.04 -0.21 11.23
N PRO A 85 -15.69 -0.17 11.32
CA PRO A 85 -14.83 -0.60 10.24
C PRO A 85 -15.04 -2.09 9.95
N GLN A 86 -14.87 -2.46 8.69
CA GLN A 86 -15.07 -3.82 8.20
C GLN A 86 -13.81 -4.29 7.46
N LEU A 87 -13.62 -5.60 7.35
CA LEU A 87 -12.50 -6.21 6.61
C LEU A 87 -11.13 -5.72 7.13
N LEU A 88 -10.83 -6.04 8.37
CA LEU A 88 -9.60 -5.68 9.07
C LEU A 88 -8.57 -6.81 9.07
N GLY A 89 -7.46 -6.58 9.75
CA GLY A 89 -6.35 -7.53 9.83
C GLY A 89 -5.67 -7.71 8.49
N PRO A 90 -5.21 -8.92 8.12
CA PRO A 90 -4.49 -9.12 6.85
C PRO A 90 -5.35 -8.91 5.61
N CYS A 91 -6.65 -8.72 5.78
CA CYS A 91 -7.57 -8.43 4.69
C CYS A 91 -7.72 -6.94 4.38
N TYR A 92 -7.10 -6.03 5.14
CA TYR A 92 -7.25 -4.58 4.92
C TYR A 92 -6.79 -4.12 3.52
N GLU A 93 -5.88 -4.84 2.89
CA GLU A 93 -5.37 -4.55 1.54
C GLU A 93 -5.94 -5.47 0.44
N LEU A 94 -6.99 -6.24 0.73
CA LEU A 94 -7.47 -7.29 -0.16
C LEU A 94 -7.84 -6.80 -1.56
N PHE A 95 -8.57 -5.68 -1.67
CA PHE A 95 -8.94 -5.10 -2.97
C PHE A 95 -7.73 -4.57 -3.71
N ARG A 96 -6.75 -3.97 -3.01
CA ARG A 96 -5.52 -3.53 -3.62
C ARG A 96 -4.76 -4.71 -4.25
N LYS A 97 -4.61 -5.81 -3.52
CA LYS A 97 -3.94 -7.00 -4.04
C LYS A 97 -4.63 -7.57 -5.26
N TRP A 98 -5.94 -7.66 -5.24
CA TRP A 98 -6.69 -8.13 -6.39
C TRP A 98 -6.57 -7.20 -7.60
N ASN A 99 -6.54 -5.90 -7.36
CA ASN A 99 -6.51 -4.89 -8.43
C ASN A 99 -5.12 -4.72 -9.05
N TYR A 100 -4.05 -4.75 -8.24
CA TYR A 100 -2.69 -4.45 -8.70
C TYR A 100 -1.77 -5.66 -8.81
N GLU A 101 -1.95 -6.68 -7.98
CA GLU A 101 -1.00 -7.79 -7.87
C GLU A 101 -1.52 -9.08 -8.53
N MET A 102 -2.81 -9.15 -8.74
CA MET A 102 -3.45 -10.28 -9.41
C MET A 102 -4.23 -9.79 -10.62
N ASP A 103 -4.79 -10.43 -11.46
CA ASP A 103 -5.40 -10.09 -12.74
C ASP A 103 -6.48 -8.97 -12.69
N GLY A 104 -6.27 -7.95 -11.86
CA GLY A 104 -7.18 -6.82 -11.69
C GLY A 104 -7.52 -6.15 -13.01
N GLY A 105 -8.79 -5.87 -13.23
CA GLY A 105 -9.31 -5.31 -14.48
C GLY A 105 -9.32 -6.29 -15.66
N ILE A 106 -8.73 -7.47 -15.55
CA ILE A 106 -8.64 -8.46 -16.64
C ILE A 106 -9.55 -9.64 -16.37
N ASP A 107 -9.46 -10.27 -15.20
CA ASP A 107 -10.24 -11.47 -14.89
C ASP A 107 -11.63 -11.11 -14.33
N PRO A 108 -12.72 -11.46 -15.02
CA PRO A 108 -14.08 -11.18 -14.55
C PRO A 108 -14.45 -11.92 -13.26
N ARG A 109 -13.69 -12.96 -12.84
CA ARG A 109 -13.89 -13.63 -11.55
C ARG A 109 -13.50 -12.75 -10.38
N VAL A 110 -12.47 -11.91 -10.55
CA VAL A 110 -12.04 -10.96 -9.54
C VAL A 110 -13.17 -9.97 -9.23
N ILE A 111 -13.79 -9.38 -10.24
CA ILE A 111 -14.91 -8.46 -10.05
C ILE A 111 -16.05 -9.09 -9.27
N LYS A 112 -16.45 -10.32 -9.63
CA LYS A 112 -17.52 -11.04 -8.90
C LYS A 112 -17.16 -11.29 -7.44
N THR A 113 -15.89 -11.52 -7.15
CA THR A 113 -15.41 -11.70 -5.78
C THR A 113 -15.44 -10.37 -5.03
N CYS A 114 -14.94 -9.29 -5.65
CA CYS A 114 -15.02 -7.94 -5.10
C CYS A 114 -16.47 -7.52 -4.79
N GLU A 115 -17.42 -7.80 -5.68
CA GLU A 115 -18.84 -7.54 -5.48
C GLU A 115 -19.40 -8.24 -4.24
N LYS A 116 -19.08 -9.53 -4.04
CA LYS A 116 -19.50 -10.29 -2.88
C LYS A 116 -18.91 -9.73 -1.58
N VAL A 117 -17.63 -9.44 -1.58
CA VAL A 117 -16.95 -8.91 -0.40
C VAL A 117 -17.44 -7.50 -0.07
N SER A 118 -17.60 -6.64 -1.07
CA SER A 118 -18.17 -5.30 -0.87
C SER A 118 -19.59 -5.36 -0.31
N LYS A 119 -20.42 -6.32 -0.78
CA LYS A 119 -21.76 -6.55 -0.22
C LYS A 119 -21.68 -6.92 1.26
N LEU A 120 -20.82 -7.86 1.64
CA LEU A 120 -20.63 -8.26 3.04
C LEU A 120 -20.16 -7.10 3.93
N ILE A 121 -19.23 -6.30 3.42
CA ILE A 121 -18.73 -5.08 4.11
C ILE A 121 -19.89 -4.10 4.36
N ARG A 122 -20.73 -3.87 3.35
CA ARG A 122 -21.87 -2.95 3.45
C ARG A 122 -22.93 -3.48 4.43
N GLU A 123 -23.28 -4.76 4.33
CA GLU A 123 -24.22 -5.41 5.24
C GLU A 123 -23.73 -5.34 6.70
N GLY A 124 -22.46 -5.65 6.96
CA GLY A 124 -21.88 -5.53 8.29
C GLY A 124 -21.91 -4.08 8.81
N TYR A 125 -21.62 -3.11 7.97
CA TYR A 125 -21.71 -1.70 8.35
C TYR A 125 -23.15 -1.25 8.65
N GLU A 126 -24.12 -1.61 7.80
CA GLU A 126 -25.54 -1.27 7.98
C GLU A 126 -26.10 -1.89 9.26
N ASN A 127 -25.70 -3.11 9.58
CA ASN A 127 -26.06 -3.80 10.83
C ASN A 127 -25.33 -3.25 12.05
N ARG A 128 -24.30 -2.39 11.86
CA ARG A 128 -23.39 -1.93 12.90
C ARG A 128 -22.61 -3.06 13.56
N ASP A 129 -22.27 -4.07 12.78
CA ASP A 129 -21.48 -5.19 13.25
C ASP A 129 -20.05 -4.72 13.55
N GLU A 130 -19.54 -5.13 14.68
CA GLU A 130 -18.12 -4.97 14.98
C GLU A 130 -17.32 -6.04 14.22
N ALA A 131 -16.40 -5.64 13.34
CA ALA A 131 -15.56 -6.58 12.59
C ALA A 131 -14.74 -7.49 13.52
N TRP A 132 -14.45 -7.00 14.72
CA TRP A 132 -13.72 -7.73 15.77
C TRP A 132 -14.36 -7.50 17.13
N PRO A 133 -15.49 -8.17 17.45
CA PRO A 133 -16.32 -7.86 18.60
C PRO A 133 -15.55 -7.84 19.92
N GLY A 134 -15.56 -6.68 20.59
CA GLY A 134 -14.93 -6.46 21.89
C GLY A 134 -13.40 -6.51 21.91
N LYS A 135 -12.75 -6.64 20.75
CA LYS A 135 -11.29 -6.78 20.67
C LYS A 135 -10.57 -5.55 20.09
N MET A 136 -11.25 -4.74 19.28
CA MET A 136 -10.63 -3.52 18.75
C MET A 136 -10.43 -2.48 19.86
N LYS A 137 -9.19 -2.22 20.21
CA LYS A 137 -8.82 -1.20 21.19
C LYS A 137 -8.10 0.00 20.59
N TYR A 138 -7.27 -0.26 19.59
CA TYR A 138 -6.41 0.75 18.99
C TYR A 138 -6.64 0.79 17.48
N ARG A 139 -7.19 1.89 17.01
CA ARG A 139 -7.30 2.17 15.58
C ARG A 139 -5.92 2.53 15.06
N ALA A 140 -5.44 1.78 14.09
CA ALA A 140 -4.07 1.91 13.59
C ALA A 140 -4.04 2.07 12.06
N ILE A 141 -3.01 2.74 11.59
CA ILE A 141 -2.60 2.69 10.19
C ILE A 141 -1.22 2.05 10.07
N VAL A 142 -0.96 1.42 8.96
CA VAL A 142 0.37 0.97 8.58
C VAL A 142 1.02 2.00 7.67
N TRP A 143 2.24 2.38 7.96
CA TRP A 143 3.03 3.29 7.14
C TRP A 143 4.30 2.64 6.64
N SER A 144 4.59 2.78 5.34
CA SER A 144 5.60 2.05 4.59
C SER A 144 5.26 0.58 4.32
N CYS A 145 6.07 -0.11 3.52
CA CYS A 145 5.79 -1.47 3.05
C CYS A 145 5.96 -2.50 4.17
N PRO A 146 4.99 -3.40 4.38
CA PRO A 146 5.11 -4.49 5.34
C PRO A 146 6.09 -5.57 4.89
N ALA A 147 6.56 -6.39 5.84
CA ALA A 147 7.36 -7.56 5.55
C ALA A 147 6.54 -8.64 4.85
N HIS A 148 6.83 -8.93 3.58
CA HIS A 148 6.05 -9.90 2.78
C HIS A 148 6.13 -11.34 3.31
N TYR A 149 7.20 -11.68 4.02
CA TYR A 149 7.32 -13.01 4.68
C TYR A 149 6.49 -13.13 5.94
N TYR A 150 5.86 -12.06 6.43
CA TYR A 150 5.09 -12.08 7.67
C TYR A 150 3.69 -11.48 7.49
N ALA A 151 2.92 -12.02 6.57
CA ALA A 151 1.55 -11.57 6.28
C ALA A 151 0.61 -11.61 7.52
N ASN A 152 0.88 -12.51 8.48
CA ASN A 152 0.08 -12.65 9.69
C ASN A 152 0.43 -11.65 10.81
N PHE A 153 1.38 -10.74 10.62
CA PHE A 153 1.78 -9.79 11.66
C PHE A 153 0.63 -8.90 12.13
N SER A 154 -0.16 -8.37 11.21
CA SER A 154 -1.35 -7.56 11.56
C SER A 154 -2.40 -8.37 12.32
N ASN A 155 -2.59 -9.64 11.97
CA ASN A 155 -3.46 -10.56 12.70
C ASN A 155 -2.98 -10.79 14.13
N TRP A 156 -1.67 -11.01 14.30
CA TRP A 156 -1.07 -11.13 15.61
C TRP A 156 -1.28 -9.86 16.43
N ALA A 157 -1.01 -8.69 15.86
CA ALA A 157 -1.16 -7.41 16.54
C ALA A 157 -2.62 -7.17 16.99
N ALA A 158 -3.59 -7.51 16.15
CA ALA A 158 -5.01 -7.41 16.48
C ALA A 158 -5.40 -8.39 17.61
N ASN A 159 -5.03 -9.67 17.50
CA ASN A 159 -5.42 -10.68 18.48
C ASN A 159 -4.68 -10.53 19.82
N CYS A 160 -3.41 -10.17 19.80
CA CYS A 160 -2.60 -10.03 20.99
C CYS A 160 -2.87 -8.71 21.73
N TRP A 161 -3.00 -7.60 21.00
CA TRP A 161 -3.03 -6.26 21.57
C TRP A 161 -4.29 -5.46 21.29
N GLY A 162 -5.16 -5.90 20.36
CA GLY A 162 -6.30 -5.13 19.89
C GLY A 162 -5.89 -3.97 18.98
N ILE A 163 -4.77 -4.11 18.27
CA ILE A 163 -4.29 -3.15 17.28
C ILE A 163 -4.91 -3.49 15.93
N ASP A 164 -5.90 -2.73 15.51
CA ASP A 164 -6.63 -2.98 14.28
C ASP A 164 -6.20 -2.04 13.17
N VAL A 165 -5.54 -2.62 12.18
CA VAL A 165 -5.08 -1.89 11.00
C VAL A 165 -6.27 -1.62 10.09
N LEU A 166 -6.53 -0.34 9.85
CA LEU A 166 -7.64 0.16 9.02
C LEU A 166 -7.23 0.33 7.56
N VAL A 167 -6.00 0.77 7.35
CA VAL A 167 -5.43 1.07 6.04
C VAL A 167 -3.91 1.01 6.11
N GLU A 168 -3.30 0.77 4.97
CA GLU A 168 -1.85 0.90 4.80
C GLU A 168 -1.52 1.94 3.72
N MET A 169 -0.31 2.46 3.76
CA MET A 169 0.13 3.55 2.88
C MET A 169 -0.01 3.21 1.39
N GLU A 170 0.32 2.01 0.99
CA GLU A 170 0.28 1.62 -0.43
C GLU A 170 -1.14 1.55 -0.98
N SER A 171 -2.13 1.27 -0.15
CA SER A 171 -3.54 1.30 -0.54
C SER A 171 -4.01 2.71 -0.93
N LEU A 172 -3.33 3.77 -0.48
CA LEU A 172 -3.63 5.15 -0.82
C LEU A 172 -3.30 5.53 -2.28
N ASN A 173 -2.89 4.57 -3.09
CA ASN A 173 -2.69 4.75 -4.53
C ASN A 173 -3.99 4.95 -5.32
N PHE A 174 -5.11 4.62 -4.74
CA PHE A 174 -6.40 4.75 -5.41
C PHE A 174 -6.77 6.21 -5.64
N THR A 175 -7.04 6.52 -6.88
CA THR A 175 -7.41 7.86 -7.33
C THR A 175 -8.80 7.84 -7.95
N LYS A 176 -9.28 9.01 -8.35
CA LYS A 176 -10.53 9.10 -9.09
C LYS A 176 -10.47 8.18 -10.32
N PRO A 177 -11.51 7.39 -10.57
CA PRO A 177 -11.59 6.49 -11.72
C PRO A 177 -11.35 7.21 -13.04
N LEU A 178 -10.77 6.48 -13.98
CA LEU A 178 -10.57 6.93 -15.36
C LEU A 178 -11.85 6.64 -16.15
N GLU A 179 -12.55 7.67 -16.59
CA GLU A 179 -13.88 7.53 -17.22
C GLU A 179 -13.94 8.02 -18.68
N THR A 180 -12.80 8.23 -19.33
CA THR A 180 -12.74 8.72 -20.70
C THR A 180 -12.54 7.59 -21.70
N GLU A 181 -13.11 7.76 -22.91
CA GLU A 181 -12.82 6.95 -24.08
C GLU A 181 -12.03 7.74 -25.16
N ASP A 182 -11.72 9.01 -24.91
CA ASP A 182 -10.75 9.74 -25.71
C ASP A 182 -9.32 9.24 -25.45
N LYS A 183 -8.60 8.91 -26.49
CA LYS A 183 -7.29 8.23 -26.41
C LYS A 183 -6.21 9.13 -25.83
N GLU A 184 -6.20 10.40 -26.17
CA GLU A 184 -5.19 11.35 -25.67
C GLU A 184 -5.48 11.68 -24.20
N GLU A 185 -6.73 11.91 -23.86
CA GLU A 185 -7.12 12.15 -22.46
C GLU A 185 -6.92 10.90 -21.60
N ALA A 186 -7.13 9.69 -22.15
CA ALA A 186 -6.86 8.44 -21.45
C ALA A 186 -5.38 8.28 -21.07
N LEU A 187 -4.45 8.72 -21.94
CA LEU A 187 -3.03 8.73 -21.60
C LEU A 187 -2.69 9.77 -20.52
N ARG A 188 -3.34 10.92 -20.54
CA ARG A 188 -3.20 11.93 -19.47
C ARG A 188 -3.76 11.43 -18.14
N ASP A 189 -4.90 10.76 -18.16
CA ASP A 189 -5.48 10.15 -16.97
C ASP A 189 -4.59 9.02 -16.41
N LEU A 190 -4.01 8.21 -17.29
CA LEU A 190 -3.04 7.20 -16.89
C LEU A 190 -1.78 7.84 -16.27
N ALA A 191 -1.26 8.91 -16.89
CA ALA A 191 -0.16 9.70 -16.33
C ALA A 191 -0.53 10.24 -14.93
N ARG A 192 -1.73 10.78 -14.77
CA ARG A 192 -2.24 11.30 -13.48
C ARG A 192 -2.34 10.20 -12.42
N LEU A 193 -2.76 8.98 -12.81
CA LEU A 193 -2.79 7.82 -11.90
C LEU A 193 -1.38 7.51 -11.39
N TYR A 194 -0.39 7.41 -12.27
CA TYR A 194 1.01 7.16 -11.90
C TYR A 194 1.61 8.30 -11.06
N GLU A 195 1.33 9.55 -11.40
CA GLU A 195 1.77 10.72 -10.63
C GLU A 195 1.27 10.70 -9.18
N ARG A 196 0.07 10.19 -8.97
CA ARG A 196 -0.58 10.13 -7.65
C ARG A 196 -0.24 8.88 -6.84
N MET A 197 0.48 7.91 -7.41
CA MET A 197 0.95 6.78 -6.63
C MET A 197 1.80 7.24 -5.44
N VAL A 198 1.55 6.67 -4.27
CA VAL A 198 2.18 7.11 -3.01
C VAL A 198 3.70 7.09 -3.08
N MET A 199 4.28 5.99 -3.57
CA MET A 199 5.73 5.88 -3.75
C MET A 199 6.29 7.01 -4.64
N ARG A 200 5.55 7.37 -5.68
CA ARG A 200 5.91 8.47 -6.59
C ARG A 200 5.86 9.81 -5.89
N ARG A 201 4.77 10.13 -5.22
CA ARG A 201 4.60 11.40 -4.48
C ARG A 201 5.65 11.57 -3.40
N HIS A 202 5.93 10.51 -2.65
CA HIS A 202 6.90 10.55 -1.56
C HIS A 202 8.32 10.70 -2.07
N THR A 203 8.67 10.02 -3.16
CA THR A 203 10.02 10.08 -3.73
C THR A 203 10.31 11.45 -4.36
N ASN A 204 9.36 12.04 -5.04
CA ASN A 204 9.58 13.28 -5.80
C ASN A 204 9.22 14.55 -5.05
N GLY A 205 8.33 14.50 -4.09
CA GLY A 205 7.95 15.64 -3.27
C GLY A 205 8.84 15.87 -2.04
N GLY A 206 9.81 14.97 -1.83
CA GLY A 206 10.67 14.99 -0.66
C GLY A 206 9.95 14.63 0.63
N TYR A 207 10.65 14.72 1.76
CA TYR A 207 10.15 14.29 3.07
C TYR A 207 8.87 15.04 3.52
N HIS A 208 8.66 16.26 3.06
CA HIS A 208 7.46 17.04 3.40
C HIS A 208 6.17 16.34 2.96
N ASN A 209 6.18 15.70 1.80
CA ASN A 209 5.01 14.96 1.33
C ASN A 209 4.74 13.74 2.22
N VAL A 210 5.79 13.02 2.62
CA VAL A 210 5.68 11.88 3.55
C VAL A 210 5.05 12.31 4.86
N VAL A 211 5.58 13.36 5.47
CA VAL A 211 5.17 13.86 6.78
C VAL A 211 3.74 14.40 6.73
N THR A 212 3.44 15.26 5.75
CA THR A 212 2.12 15.88 5.63
C THR A 212 1.04 14.83 5.36
N GLU A 213 1.35 13.85 4.50
CA GLU A 213 0.40 12.79 4.17
C GLU A 213 0.12 11.90 5.37
N LEU A 214 1.15 11.51 6.11
CA LEU A 214 0.98 10.68 7.32
C LEU A 214 -0.01 11.34 8.29
N TRP A 215 0.20 12.58 8.66
CA TRP A 215 -0.66 13.23 9.64
C TRP A 215 -2.08 13.44 9.12
N ARG A 216 -2.23 13.80 7.85
CA ARG A 216 -3.54 13.90 7.21
C ARG A 216 -4.30 12.57 7.24
N GLN A 217 -3.59 11.45 7.01
CA GLN A 217 -4.22 10.13 7.06
C GLN A 217 -4.58 9.75 8.51
N CYS A 218 -3.72 10.00 9.48
CA CYS A 218 -4.05 9.78 10.89
C CYS A 218 -5.35 10.50 11.30
N GLU A 219 -5.50 11.76 10.89
CA GLU A 219 -6.70 12.54 11.14
C GLU A 219 -7.93 11.98 10.42
N ALA A 220 -7.80 11.67 9.11
CA ALA A 220 -8.90 11.18 8.29
C ALA A 220 -9.45 9.82 8.74
N TRP A 221 -8.60 8.96 9.31
CA TRP A 221 -8.97 7.63 9.76
C TRP A 221 -9.22 7.55 11.27
N ASP A 222 -9.13 8.65 11.97
CA ASP A 222 -9.19 8.69 13.44
C ASP A 222 -8.29 7.61 14.08
N ALA A 223 -7.08 7.50 13.56
CA ALA A 223 -6.09 6.53 14.02
C ALA A 223 -5.02 7.25 14.85
N LYS A 224 -4.83 6.80 16.10
CA LYS A 224 -3.83 7.37 17.01
C LYS A 224 -2.54 6.56 17.04
N LEU A 225 -2.57 5.33 16.58
CA LEU A 225 -1.43 4.42 16.58
C LEU A 225 -0.99 4.15 15.15
N ILE A 226 0.30 4.21 14.91
CA ILE A 226 0.91 3.99 13.62
C ILE A 226 1.94 2.86 13.72
N LEU A 227 1.77 1.80 12.94
CA LEU A 227 2.81 0.81 12.73
C LEU A 227 3.72 1.31 11.61
N MET A 228 4.90 1.82 12.00
CA MET A 228 5.91 2.36 11.10
C MET A 228 6.84 1.23 10.65
N TYR A 229 6.60 0.69 9.46
CA TYR A 229 7.49 -0.32 8.91
C TYR A 229 8.78 0.32 8.41
N GLN A 230 9.90 -0.11 8.97
CA GLN A 230 11.23 0.36 8.60
C GLN A 230 12.03 -0.76 7.96
N ASN A 231 12.06 -0.79 6.63
CA ASN A 231 12.96 -1.68 5.92
C ASN A 231 14.41 -1.31 6.22
N VAL A 232 15.22 -2.27 6.68
CA VAL A 232 16.62 -2.07 7.09
C VAL A 232 17.50 -1.47 5.99
N ALA A 233 17.11 -1.62 4.72
CA ALA A 233 17.82 -1.04 3.58
C ALA A 233 17.26 0.36 3.15
N CYS A 234 16.15 0.80 3.73
CA CYS A 234 15.50 2.06 3.33
C CYS A 234 16.08 3.27 4.06
N LYS A 235 17.09 3.90 3.47
CA LYS A 235 17.69 5.12 4.01
C LYS A 235 16.71 6.29 4.10
N ASN A 236 15.73 6.33 3.21
CA ASN A 236 14.75 7.42 3.17
C ASN A 236 13.89 7.44 4.45
N MET A 237 13.35 6.29 4.84
CA MET A 237 12.56 6.19 6.07
C MET A 237 13.42 6.40 7.32
N ALA A 238 14.63 5.84 7.36
CA ALA A 238 15.54 6.04 8.48
C ALA A 238 15.91 7.52 8.69
N THR A 239 16.02 8.29 7.63
CA THR A 239 16.38 9.72 7.72
C THR A 239 15.27 10.57 8.34
N VAL A 240 14.00 10.22 8.15
CA VAL A 240 12.86 11.01 8.65
C VAL A 240 12.36 10.55 10.01
N GLN A 241 12.91 9.46 10.57
CA GLN A 241 12.44 8.87 11.83
C GLN A 241 12.38 9.88 12.97
N GLY A 242 13.50 10.55 13.27
CA GLY A 242 13.54 11.51 14.38
C GLY A 242 12.53 12.65 14.24
N LEU A 243 12.34 13.14 13.01
CA LEU A 243 11.35 14.17 12.72
C LEU A 243 9.91 13.67 12.96
N LEU A 244 9.61 12.45 12.54
CA LEU A 244 8.29 11.84 12.74
C LEU A 244 8.01 11.56 14.21
N ASP A 245 9.01 11.10 14.96
CA ASP A 245 8.90 10.87 16.41
C ASP A 245 8.63 12.16 17.18
N ASP A 246 9.33 13.25 16.84
CA ASP A 246 9.12 14.55 17.47
C ASP A 246 7.72 15.08 17.17
N GLN A 247 7.33 15.10 15.91
CA GLN A 247 6.00 15.58 15.51
C GLN A 247 4.87 14.65 16.01
N GLY A 248 5.09 13.35 16.06
CA GLY A 248 4.12 12.40 16.60
C GLY A 248 3.82 12.70 18.07
N ARG A 249 4.86 12.89 18.88
CA ARG A 249 4.72 13.27 20.30
C ARG A 249 3.98 14.59 20.47
N GLU A 250 4.33 15.61 19.69
CA GLU A 250 3.66 16.91 19.74
C GLU A 250 2.17 16.83 19.39
N ARG A 251 1.80 15.94 18.49
CA ARG A 251 0.42 15.74 17.99
C ARG A 251 -0.37 14.70 18.79
N GLY A 252 0.28 13.98 19.71
CA GLY A 252 -0.34 12.91 20.48
C GLY A 252 -0.64 11.65 19.67
N TYR A 253 0.27 11.29 18.77
CA TYR A 253 0.26 10.03 18.03
C TYR A 253 1.34 9.09 18.54
N ASP A 254 1.04 7.80 18.54
CA ASP A 254 1.91 6.72 18.96
C ASP A 254 2.52 6.04 17.72
N LEU A 255 3.85 6.12 17.57
CA LEU A 255 4.57 5.53 16.46
C LEU A 255 5.37 4.32 16.95
N ILE A 256 5.00 3.14 16.46
CA ILE A 256 5.73 1.90 16.77
C ILE A 256 6.62 1.57 15.57
N TRP A 257 7.91 1.73 15.71
CA TRP A 257 8.88 1.41 14.66
C TRP A 257 9.20 -0.09 14.67
N VAL A 258 8.85 -0.73 13.56
CA VAL A 258 9.06 -2.15 13.34
C VAL A 258 10.09 -2.32 12.24
N GLU A 259 11.33 -2.56 12.62
CA GLU A 259 12.39 -2.91 11.68
C GLU A 259 12.10 -4.26 11.03
N HIS A 260 12.35 -4.36 9.74
CA HIS A 260 12.19 -5.61 8.99
C HIS A 260 13.05 -5.59 7.72
N ASP A 261 13.28 -6.77 7.15
CA ASP A 261 13.62 -6.91 5.74
C ASP A 261 12.33 -7.10 4.94
N LEU A 262 12.31 -6.68 3.67
CA LEU A 262 11.11 -6.79 2.86
C LEU A 262 10.77 -8.24 2.53
N MET A 263 11.78 -9.08 2.31
CA MET A 263 11.65 -10.44 1.77
C MET A 263 12.37 -11.51 2.58
N ASP A 264 13.48 -11.16 3.26
CA ASP A 264 14.36 -12.14 3.90
C ASP A 264 14.16 -12.20 5.43
N PRO A 265 13.51 -13.25 5.95
CA PRO A 265 13.28 -13.40 7.39
C PRO A 265 14.57 -13.63 8.21
N ARG A 266 15.69 -13.95 7.56
CA ARG A 266 16.97 -14.16 8.24
C ARG A 266 17.60 -12.86 8.71
N THR A 267 17.27 -11.73 8.07
CA THR A 267 17.79 -10.40 8.45
C THR A 267 17.11 -9.90 9.71
N VAL A 268 15.79 -10.00 9.78
CA VAL A 268 14.99 -9.65 10.96
C VAL A 268 13.94 -10.73 11.17
N SER A 269 13.97 -11.34 12.35
CA SER A 269 13.05 -12.43 12.70
C SER A 269 11.64 -11.93 13.00
N ARG A 270 10.65 -12.80 12.86
CA ARG A 270 9.27 -12.52 13.26
C ARG A 270 9.14 -12.17 14.74
N SER A 271 9.86 -12.89 15.58
CA SER A 271 9.92 -12.61 17.03
C SER A 271 10.48 -11.24 17.34
N SER A 272 11.53 -10.79 16.64
CA SER A 272 12.07 -9.42 16.78
C SER A 272 11.05 -8.35 16.42
N MET A 273 10.28 -8.55 15.38
CA MET A 273 9.20 -7.62 14.99
C MET A 273 8.11 -7.55 16.07
N ARG A 274 7.67 -8.70 16.60
CA ARG A 274 6.71 -8.75 17.70
C ARG A 274 7.23 -8.12 18.98
N ALA A 275 8.50 -8.35 19.30
CA ALA A 275 9.13 -7.80 20.50
C ALA A 275 9.09 -6.26 20.50
N LYS A 276 9.28 -5.60 19.37
CA LYS A 276 9.17 -4.13 19.25
C LYS A 276 7.77 -3.61 19.61
N VAL A 277 6.74 -4.26 19.08
CA VAL A 277 5.35 -3.88 19.40
C VAL A 277 5.07 -4.19 20.89
N THR A 278 5.46 -5.37 21.37
CA THR A 278 5.26 -5.78 22.77
C THR A 278 5.92 -4.82 23.74
N GLU A 279 7.17 -4.44 23.48
CA GLU A 279 7.90 -3.45 24.27
C GLU A 279 7.14 -2.12 24.35
N TYR A 280 6.75 -1.57 23.20
CA TYR A 280 6.03 -0.31 23.13
C TYR A 280 4.69 -0.38 23.86
N MET A 281 3.90 -1.41 23.61
CA MET A 281 2.59 -1.58 24.24
C MET A 281 2.69 -1.67 25.76
N ARG A 282 3.70 -2.36 26.30
CA ARG A 282 3.90 -2.49 27.75
C ARG A 282 4.50 -1.24 28.39
N THR A 283 5.51 -0.64 27.76
CA THR A 283 6.31 0.42 28.41
C THR A 283 5.76 1.81 28.16
N VAL A 284 5.19 2.07 26.99
CA VAL A 284 4.66 3.38 26.60
C VAL A 284 3.15 3.44 26.76
N MET A 285 2.44 2.45 26.23
CA MET A 285 0.97 2.41 26.29
C MET A 285 0.44 1.88 27.63
N HIS A 286 1.30 1.27 28.46
CA HIS A 286 0.93 0.59 29.71
C HIS A 286 -0.24 -0.39 29.53
N ALA A 287 -0.25 -1.06 28.39
CA ALA A 287 -1.31 -1.97 27.98
C ALA A 287 -1.03 -3.42 28.41
N GLU A 288 -2.10 -4.12 28.73
CA GLU A 288 -2.07 -5.57 28.93
C GLU A 288 -2.54 -6.27 27.65
N PRO A 289 -1.91 -7.40 27.28
CA PRO A 289 -2.33 -8.14 26.09
C PRO A 289 -3.74 -8.71 26.26
N LEU A 290 -4.50 -8.72 25.17
CA LEU A 290 -5.81 -9.39 25.12
C LEU A 290 -5.67 -10.90 25.24
N ASP A 291 -4.63 -11.44 24.63
CA ASP A 291 -4.25 -12.83 24.71
C ASP A 291 -2.75 -12.94 25.06
N PRO A 292 -2.43 -13.18 26.36
CA PRO A 292 -1.05 -13.30 26.80
C PRO A 292 -0.28 -14.46 26.16
N THR A 293 -0.96 -15.49 25.66
CA THR A 293 -0.32 -16.65 25.02
C THR A 293 0.29 -16.32 23.67
N LEU A 294 -0.14 -15.20 23.06
CA LEU A 294 0.37 -14.72 21.78
C LEU A 294 1.61 -13.84 21.90
N VAL A 295 1.97 -13.39 23.11
CA VAL A 295 3.13 -12.50 23.32
C VAL A 295 4.42 -13.19 22.90
N ASP A 296 4.61 -14.41 23.36
CA ASP A 296 5.80 -15.23 23.08
C ASP A 296 5.50 -16.36 22.08
N PHE A 297 4.53 -16.13 21.20
CA PHE A 297 4.15 -17.11 20.20
C PHE A 297 5.31 -17.42 19.25
N GLU A 298 5.60 -18.70 19.08
CA GLU A 298 6.69 -19.17 18.24
C GLU A 298 6.16 -19.52 16.83
N ASP A 299 6.54 -18.74 15.85
CA ASP A 299 6.16 -18.89 14.44
C ASP A 299 7.35 -18.66 13.49
N GLU A 300 8.57 -18.85 13.99
CA GLU A 300 9.76 -18.67 13.15
C GLU A 300 9.79 -19.71 12.03
N ILE A 301 10.20 -19.26 10.84
CA ILE A 301 10.45 -20.15 9.72
C ILE A 301 11.82 -20.78 9.93
N CYS A 302 11.86 -22.09 10.17
CA CYS A 302 13.10 -22.86 10.11
C CYS A 302 13.47 -23.02 8.63
N LEU A 303 14.42 -22.22 8.15
CA LEU A 303 15.00 -22.32 6.82
C LEU A 303 16.26 -23.18 6.83
#